data_6738248bdd7b33981d49ba3af533f6f9
#
_entry.id   6738248bdd7b33981d49ba3af533f6f9
#
_cell.length_a   1.000
_cell.length_b   1.000
_cell.length_c   1.000
_cell.angle_alpha   90.00
_cell.angle_beta   90.00
_cell.angle_gamma   90.00
#
_symmetry.space_group_name_H-M   'P 1'
#
loop_
_entity.id
_entity.type
_entity.pdbx_description
1 polymer ?
#
loop_
_entity_poly.entity_id
_entity_poly.type
_entity_poly.pdbx_seq_one_letter_code
_entity_poly.pdbx_strand_id
1 'polypeptide(L)'
;AYHFHGLPKHMLGGKAFGCFRHQNLAPASPYLRGFSDDVLVPVSRWTEVRQEDIDARPRLRTLLASAEVGPCLLEDTAHRALYIFNHLEYDSTTLKEEYDRDVAAGKPIAVPANYYPGDDPARPPSNRWRSHAHLLYGNWINEIYQTTWYDMSRIGEPQP
;
A
#
# COMPACT_ATOMS: atom_id res chain seq x y z
N ALA A 1 5.60 -11.38 -3.75
CA ALA A 1 5.61 -12.06 -2.45
C ALA A 1 5.37 -13.57 -2.60
N TYR A 2 4.29 -13.99 -3.29
CA TYR A 2 4.03 -15.44 -3.50
C TYR A 2 5.15 -16.15 -4.27
N HIS A 3 5.59 -15.56 -5.39
CA HIS A 3 6.63 -16.15 -6.24
C HIS A 3 7.96 -16.41 -5.50
N PHE A 4 8.43 -15.40 -4.75
CA PHE A 4 9.74 -15.48 -4.07
C PHE A 4 9.68 -16.17 -2.69
N HIS A 5 8.55 -16.10 -2.00
CA HIS A 5 8.45 -16.51 -0.60
C HIS A 5 7.36 -17.53 -0.32
N GLY A 6 6.57 -17.93 -1.33
CA GLY A 6 5.41 -18.80 -1.11
C GLY A 6 4.37 -18.18 -0.15
N LEU A 7 4.32 -16.84 -0.06
CA LEU A 7 3.42 -16.15 0.86
C LEU A 7 1.98 -16.33 0.40
N PRO A 8 1.10 -17.03 1.15
CA PRO A 8 -0.23 -17.36 0.69
C PRO A 8 -1.16 -16.15 0.71
N LYS A 9 -2.23 -16.23 -0.09
CA LYS A 9 -3.38 -15.32 -0.03
C LYS A 9 -4.55 -16.04 0.61
N HIS A 10 -5.18 -15.40 1.57
CA HIS A 10 -6.39 -15.88 2.25
C HIS A 10 -7.60 -15.07 1.79
N MET A 11 -8.72 -15.73 1.56
CA MET A 11 -9.98 -15.05 1.22
C MET A 11 -10.53 -14.35 2.45
N LEU A 12 -10.98 -13.12 2.28
CA LEU A 12 -11.75 -12.38 3.29
C LEU A 12 -13.23 -12.81 3.25
N GLY A 13 -13.91 -12.72 4.38
CA GLY A 13 -15.36 -12.94 4.46
C GLY A 13 -16.19 -11.84 3.78
N GLY A 14 -15.57 -10.70 3.44
CA GLY A 14 -16.15 -9.57 2.72
C GLY A 14 -15.03 -8.70 2.14
N LYS A 15 -15.39 -7.79 1.25
CA LYS A 15 -14.42 -6.86 0.66
C LYS A 15 -13.88 -5.90 1.72
N ALA A 16 -12.58 -5.84 1.92
CA ALA A 16 -11.95 -4.74 2.61
C ALA A 16 -11.97 -3.51 1.68
N PHE A 17 -12.81 -2.52 1.99
CA PHE A 17 -13.12 -1.43 1.09
C PHE A 17 -13.24 -0.10 1.83
N GLY A 18 -12.33 0.83 1.59
CA GLY A 18 -12.30 2.12 2.26
C GLY A 18 -10.89 2.65 2.52
N CYS A 19 -10.77 3.58 3.47
CA CYS A 19 -9.51 4.14 3.93
C CYS A 19 -9.26 3.74 5.38
N PHE A 20 -8.16 3.02 5.64
CA PHE A 20 -7.86 2.47 6.96
C PHE A 20 -6.57 3.04 7.52
N ARG A 21 -6.49 3.17 8.85
CA ARG A 21 -5.28 3.59 9.54
C ARG A 21 -4.28 2.45 9.57
N HIS A 22 -3.03 2.76 9.22
CA HIS A 22 -1.90 1.84 9.27
C HIS A 22 -0.82 2.44 10.16
N GLN A 23 -0.32 1.66 11.09
CA GLN A 23 0.78 2.05 11.96
C GLN A 23 2.11 1.93 11.21
N ASN A 24 3.00 2.89 11.45
CA ASN A 24 4.40 2.85 11.05
C ASN A 24 5.17 1.97 12.04
N LEU A 25 5.44 0.72 11.64
CA LEU A 25 6.14 -0.27 12.45
C LEU A 25 7.66 -0.20 12.30
N ALA A 26 8.15 0.67 11.41
CA ALA A 26 9.56 0.76 11.08
C ALA A 26 9.99 2.23 10.82
N PRO A 27 9.90 3.13 11.82
CA PRO A 27 10.18 4.56 11.63
C PRO A 27 11.63 4.86 11.20
N ALA A 28 12.56 3.93 11.44
CA ALA A 28 13.95 4.04 10.98
C ALA A 28 14.17 3.52 9.54
N SER A 29 13.14 2.98 8.87
CA SER A 29 13.26 2.51 7.49
C SER A 29 13.48 3.69 6.53
N PRO A 30 14.43 3.60 5.59
CA PRO A 30 14.64 4.65 4.60
C PRO A 30 13.40 4.90 3.74
N TYR A 31 12.56 3.88 3.53
CA TYR A 31 11.33 3.97 2.76
C TYR A 31 10.24 4.79 3.45
N LEU A 32 10.26 4.85 4.79
CA LEU A 32 9.26 5.57 5.60
C LEU A 32 9.77 6.90 6.18
N ARG A 33 10.86 7.43 5.64
CA ARG A 33 11.39 8.74 6.06
C ARG A 33 10.33 9.83 5.86
N GLY A 34 10.05 10.58 6.93
CA GLY A 34 9.04 11.65 6.95
C GLY A 34 7.60 11.18 7.15
N PHE A 35 7.36 9.88 7.30
CA PHE A 35 6.04 9.34 7.63
C PHE A 35 5.65 9.69 9.07
N SER A 36 4.37 9.92 9.28
CA SER A 36 3.76 9.97 10.60
C SER A 36 3.76 8.58 11.25
N ASP A 37 3.50 8.54 12.56
CA ASP A 37 3.38 7.28 13.31
C ASP A 37 2.19 6.43 12.82
N ASP A 38 1.14 7.10 12.29
CA ASP A 38 0.04 6.46 11.60
C ASP A 38 -0.27 7.15 10.26
N VAL A 39 -0.73 6.38 9.30
CA VAL A 39 -1.09 6.85 7.97
C VAL A 39 -2.42 6.27 7.52
N LEU A 40 -3.20 7.06 6.80
CA LEU A 40 -4.42 6.58 6.16
C LEU A 40 -4.08 6.02 4.79
N VAL A 41 -4.53 4.80 4.48
CA VAL A 41 -4.25 4.14 3.19
C VAL A 41 -5.55 3.59 2.59
N PRO A 42 -5.84 3.85 1.30
CA PRO A 42 -6.93 3.23 0.58
C PRO A 42 -6.76 1.72 0.43
N VAL A 43 -7.85 0.99 0.57
CA VAL A 43 -7.91 -0.47 0.46
C VAL A 43 -9.11 -0.88 -0.38
N SER A 44 -8.90 -1.79 -1.32
CA SER A 44 -9.96 -2.40 -2.14
C SER A 44 -9.55 -3.83 -2.50
N ARG A 45 -9.85 -4.80 -1.65
CA ARG A 45 -9.43 -6.19 -1.87
C ARG A 45 -10.35 -7.23 -1.24
N TRP A 46 -10.35 -8.43 -1.82
CA TRP A 46 -11.07 -9.61 -1.37
C TRP A 46 -10.17 -10.65 -0.69
N THR A 47 -8.86 -10.38 -0.66
CA THR A 47 -7.88 -11.31 -0.09
C THR A 47 -6.96 -10.57 0.86
N GLU A 48 -6.35 -11.30 1.76
CA GLU A 48 -5.32 -10.80 2.67
C GLU A 48 -4.07 -11.67 2.66
N VAL A 49 -2.99 -11.09 3.15
CA VAL A 49 -1.81 -11.80 3.64
C VAL A 49 -1.81 -11.63 5.16
N ARG A 50 -1.58 -12.72 5.89
CA ARG A 50 -1.61 -12.69 7.36
C ARG A 50 -0.23 -12.40 7.93
N GLN A 51 -0.19 -11.70 9.07
CA GLN A 51 1.07 -11.38 9.74
C GLN A 51 1.83 -12.65 10.13
N GLU A 52 1.15 -13.69 10.61
CA GLU A 52 1.73 -14.98 10.97
C GLU A 52 2.47 -15.66 9.81
N ASP A 53 1.95 -15.52 8.58
CA ASP A 53 2.63 -16.03 7.39
C ASP A 53 3.88 -15.24 7.05
N ILE A 54 3.88 -13.93 7.33
CA ILE A 54 5.04 -13.05 7.13
C ILE A 54 6.11 -13.39 8.17
N ASP A 55 5.73 -13.52 9.44
CA ASP A 55 6.64 -13.78 10.55
C ASP A 55 7.37 -15.13 10.39
N ALA A 56 6.75 -16.10 9.72
CA ALA A 56 7.39 -17.36 9.35
C ALA A 56 8.49 -17.21 8.28
N ARG A 57 8.73 -16.00 7.74
CA ARG A 57 9.68 -15.72 6.66
C ARG A 57 10.68 -14.65 7.09
N PRO A 58 11.87 -15.03 7.58
CA PRO A 58 12.81 -14.12 8.27
C PRO A 58 13.39 -13.00 7.39
N ARG A 59 13.20 -13.08 6.07
CA ARG A 59 13.66 -12.06 5.11
C ARG A 59 12.61 -11.02 4.77
N LEU A 60 11.36 -11.22 5.23
CA LEU A 60 10.29 -10.25 5.11
C LEU A 60 10.15 -9.45 6.39
N ARG A 61 9.96 -8.17 6.25
CA ARG A 61 9.73 -7.25 7.36
C ARG A 61 8.50 -6.40 7.07
N THR A 62 7.54 -6.40 7.98
CA THR A 62 6.38 -5.51 7.89
C THR A 62 6.78 -4.09 8.26
N LEU A 63 6.51 -3.15 7.35
CA LEU A 63 6.79 -1.73 7.54
C LEU A 63 5.53 -0.95 7.94
N LEU A 64 4.39 -1.25 7.30
CA LEU A 64 3.08 -0.66 7.60
C LEU A 64 2.05 -1.77 7.77
N ALA A 65 1.24 -1.68 8.82
CA ALA A 65 0.11 -2.59 9.04
C ALA A 65 -1.05 -1.90 9.74
N SER A 66 -2.26 -2.37 9.47
CA SER A 66 -3.51 -1.94 10.09
C SER A 66 -4.02 -3.01 11.05
N ALA A 67 -4.54 -2.60 12.19
CA ALA A 67 -5.25 -3.51 13.10
C ALA A 67 -6.57 -4.03 12.50
N GLU A 68 -7.15 -3.29 11.55
CA GLU A 68 -8.43 -3.62 10.93
C GLU A 68 -8.29 -4.47 9.66
N VAL A 69 -7.26 -4.18 8.86
CA VAL A 69 -7.10 -4.80 7.53
C VAL A 69 -5.72 -5.46 7.32
N GLY A 70 -4.92 -5.59 8.37
CA GLY A 70 -3.65 -6.32 8.35
C GLY A 70 -2.51 -5.63 7.59
N PRO A 71 -1.49 -6.41 7.15
CA PRO A 71 -0.29 -5.89 6.51
C PRO A 71 -0.56 -5.09 5.23
N CYS A 72 0.20 -4.01 5.05
CA CYS A 72 0.11 -3.11 3.91
C CYS A 72 1.38 -3.08 3.08
N LEU A 73 2.52 -2.85 3.74
CA LEU A 73 3.82 -2.68 3.09
C LEU A 73 4.83 -3.59 3.74
N LEU A 74 5.50 -4.40 2.93
CA LEU A 74 6.60 -5.26 3.34
C LEU A 74 7.89 -4.86 2.64
N GLU A 75 9.00 -4.97 3.35
CA GLU A 75 10.34 -4.97 2.81
C GLU A 75 10.85 -6.41 2.65
N ASP A 76 11.40 -6.70 1.48
CA ASP A 76 12.12 -7.95 1.19
C ASP A 76 13.62 -7.64 1.12
N THR A 77 14.32 -7.97 2.19
CA THR A 77 15.75 -7.68 2.31
C THR A 77 16.61 -8.58 1.41
N ALA A 78 16.08 -9.73 0.97
CA ALA A 78 16.79 -10.66 0.10
C ALA A 78 16.80 -10.21 -1.37
N HIS A 79 15.68 -9.69 -1.85
CA HIS A 79 15.50 -9.29 -3.25
C HIS A 79 15.52 -7.78 -3.44
N ARG A 80 15.75 -7.00 -2.35
CA ARG A 80 15.73 -5.53 -2.37
C ARG A 80 14.42 -5.00 -2.97
N ALA A 81 13.30 -5.58 -2.55
CA ALA A 81 11.98 -5.29 -3.08
C ALA A 81 11.01 -4.81 -1.99
N LEU A 82 10.02 -4.04 -2.41
CA LEU A 82 8.86 -3.68 -1.60
C LEU A 82 7.62 -4.39 -2.15
N TYR A 83 6.80 -4.94 -1.27
CA TYR A 83 5.48 -5.47 -1.60
C TYR A 83 4.42 -4.59 -0.97
N ILE A 84 3.58 -3.98 -1.81
CA ILE A 84 2.48 -3.10 -1.39
C ILE A 84 1.17 -3.84 -1.66
N PHE A 85 0.34 -4.02 -0.64
CA PHE A 85 -0.93 -4.74 -0.73
C PHE A 85 -2.15 -3.82 -0.77
N ASN A 86 -1.96 -2.55 -0.46
CA ASN A 86 -2.98 -1.51 -0.44
C ASN A 86 -2.56 -0.35 -1.37
N HIS A 87 -3.43 0.63 -1.59
CA HIS A 87 -3.38 1.52 -2.75
C HIS A 87 -3.02 2.97 -2.40
N LEU A 88 -1.75 3.25 -2.09
CA LEU A 88 -1.29 4.64 -1.92
C LEU A 88 -1.34 5.44 -3.22
N GLU A 89 -1.30 4.76 -4.39
CA GLU A 89 -1.35 5.37 -5.72
C GLU A 89 -2.75 5.86 -6.14
N TYR A 90 -3.80 5.54 -5.39
CA TYR A 90 -5.18 5.91 -5.75
C TYR A 90 -5.39 7.42 -5.75
N ASP A 91 -6.07 7.89 -6.79
CA ASP A 91 -6.59 9.25 -6.83
C ASP A 91 -7.76 9.45 -5.84
N SER A 92 -8.11 10.72 -5.63
CA SER A 92 -9.17 11.09 -4.68
C SER A 92 -10.51 10.42 -4.98
N THR A 93 -10.81 10.12 -6.25
CA THR A 93 -12.09 9.58 -6.71
C THR A 93 -12.09 8.09 -6.99
N THR A 94 -10.95 7.41 -6.95
CA THR A 94 -10.84 6.01 -7.39
C THR A 94 -11.78 5.05 -6.62
N LEU A 95 -11.83 5.13 -5.29
CA LEU A 95 -12.78 4.31 -4.52
C LEU A 95 -14.24 4.67 -4.78
N LYS A 96 -14.53 5.94 -5.08
CA LYS A 96 -15.88 6.39 -5.48
C LYS A 96 -16.28 5.76 -6.82
N GLU A 97 -15.38 5.79 -7.79
CA GLU A 97 -15.62 5.21 -9.11
C GLU A 97 -15.85 3.69 -9.04
N GLU A 98 -15.10 3.00 -8.19
CA GLU A 98 -15.32 1.58 -7.91
C GLU A 98 -16.69 1.35 -7.25
N TYR A 99 -17.06 2.16 -6.27
CA TYR A 99 -18.36 2.08 -5.57
C TYR A 99 -19.51 2.33 -6.53
N ASP A 100 -19.50 3.43 -7.27
CA ASP A 100 -20.54 3.82 -8.21
C ASP A 100 -20.72 2.76 -9.30
N ARG A 101 -19.64 2.22 -9.84
CA ARG A 101 -19.64 1.13 -10.82
C ARG A 101 -20.33 -0.13 -10.27
N ASP A 102 -19.99 -0.53 -9.05
CA ASP A 102 -20.52 -1.76 -8.46
C ASP A 102 -21.98 -1.58 -8.03
N VAL A 103 -22.40 -0.40 -7.56
CA VAL A 103 -23.81 -0.03 -7.32
C VAL A 103 -24.61 -0.08 -8.63
N ALA A 104 -24.11 0.55 -9.69
CA ALA A 104 -24.78 0.55 -11.00
C ALA A 104 -24.92 -0.87 -11.60
N ALA A 105 -23.98 -1.77 -11.25
CA ALA A 105 -24.04 -3.18 -11.64
C ALA A 105 -24.94 -4.04 -10.72
N GLY A 106 -25.63 -3.45 -9.75
CA GLY A 106 -26.51 -4.15 -8.79
C GLY A 106 -25.78 -5.10 -7.83
N LYS A 107 -24.47 -4.90 -7.63
CA LYS A 107 -23.68 -5.73 -6.73
C LYS A 107 -23.90 -5.31 -5.27
N PRO A 108 -23.89 -6.26 -4.33
CA PRO A 108 -23.92 -5.95 -2.91
C PRO A 108 -22.56 -5.37 -2.48
N ILE A 109 -22.44 -4.03 -2.51
CA ILE A 109 -21.24 -3.30 -2.10
C ILE A 109 -21.57 -2.33 -0.97
N ALA A 110 -20.75 -2.32 0.07
CA ALA A 110 -20.86 -1.33 1.15
C ALA A 110 -20.21 -0.01 0.71
N VAL A 111 -20.67 1.10 1.31
CA VAL A 111 -20.00 2.39 1.19
C VAL A 111 -18.54 2.23 1.66
N PRO A 112 -17.54 2.80 0.94
CA PRO A 112 -16.14 2.71 1.37
C PRO A 112 -15.96 3.34 2.75
N ALA A 113 -15.49 2.56 3.73
CA ALA A 113 -15.32 2.99 5.12
C ALA A 113 -14.31 4.13 5.25
N ASN A 114 -14.61 5.13 6.09
CA ASN A 114 -13.72 6.26 6.41
C ASN A 114 -13.25 7.09 5.19
N TYR A 115 -13.93 6.97 4.07
CA TYR A 115 -13.53 7.60 2.82
C TYR A 115 -14.26 8.92 2.57
N TYR A 116 -15.57 8.91 2.72
CA TYR A 116 -16.37 10.13 2.61
C TYR A 116 -16.41 10.90 3.94
N PRO A 117 -16.50 12.23 3.92
CA PRO A 117 -16.74 13.00 5.13
C PRO A 117 -18.05 12.57 5.83
N GLY A 118 -17.94 12.01 7.05
CA GLY A 118 -19.08 11.48 7.80
C GLY A 118 -19.70 10.22 7.18
N ASP A 119 -18.93 9.48 6.39
CA ASP A 119 -19.35 8.29 5.63
C ASP A 119 -20.56 8.52 4.71
N ASP A 120 -20.80 9.78 4.30
CA ASP A 120 -21.88 10.18 3.43
C ASP A 120 -21.44 10.20 1.96
N PRO A 121 -21.88 9.25 1.11
CA PRO A 121 -21.48 9.17 -0.30
C PRO A 121 -22.00 10.32 -1.18
N ALA A 122 -22.91 11.15 -0.67
CA ALA A 122 -23.36 12.37 -1.35
C ALA A 122 -22.33 13.51 -1.24
N ARG A 123 -21.34 13.39 -0.33
CA ARG A 123 -20.30 14.38 -0.14
C ARG A 123 -19.04 14.02 -0.94
N PRO A 124 -18.29 15.01 -1.49
CA PRO A 124 -17.06 14.72 -2.20
C PRO A 124 -16.03 14.08 -1.25
N PRO A 125 -15.30 13.04 -1.71
CA PRO A 125 -14.28 12.39 -0.90
C PRO A 125 -13.06 13.31 -0.68
N SER A 126 -12.35 13.06 0.43
CA SER A 126 -11.12 13.80 0.79
C SER A 126 -9.90 12.90 0.69
N ASN A 127 -8.92 13.27 -0.12
CA ASN A 127 -7.64 12.56 -0.17
C ASN A 127 -6.78 12.94 1.05
N ARG A 128 -6.54 11.97 1.93
CA ARG A 128 -5.75 12.12 3.15
C ARG A 128 -4.47 11.27 3.15
N TRP A 129 -4.14 10.65 2.00
CA TRP A 129 -2.97 9.77 1.84
C TRP A 129 -1.94 10.30 0.84
N ARG A 130 -2.26 11.32 0.05
CA ARG A 130 -1.41 11.82 -1.04
C ARG A 130 0.01 12.20 -0.61
N SER A 131 0.15 12.88 0.52
CA SER A 131 1.47 13.27 1.04
C SER A 131 2.33 12.05 1.38
N HIS A 132 1.75 11.02 2.00
CA HIS A 132 2.46 9.78 2.31
C HIS A 132 2.77 8.95 1.06
N ALA A 133 1.89 8.98 0.05
CA ALA A 133 2.18 8.40 -1.26
C ALA A 133 3.42 9.04 -1.90
N HIS A 134 3.47 10.38 -1.95
CA HIS A 134 4.64 11.10 -2.45
C HIS A 134 5.92 10.76 -1.68
N LEU A 135 5.83 10.69 -0.34
CA LEU A 135 6.97 10.31 0.49
C LEU A 135 7.43 8.88 0.19
N LEU A 136 6.51 7.90 0.13
CA LEU A 136 6.87 6.51 -0.14
C LEU A 136 7.60 6.36 -1.47
N TYR A 137 7.00 6.85 -2.55
CA TYR A 137 7.58 6.71 -3.89
C TYR A 137 8.87 7.53 -4.04
N GLY A 138 8.93 8.74 -3.47
CA GLY A 138 10.14 9.56 -3.45
C GLY A 138 11.27 8.90 -2.67
N ASN A 139 10.99 8.35 -1.49
CA ASN A 139 11.97 7.63 -0.68
C ASN A 139 12.46 6.35 -1.38
N TRP A 140 11.54 5.59 -2.00
CA TRP A 140 11.89 4.39 -2.77
C TRP A 140 12.80 4.71 -3.96
N ILE A 141 12.47 5.72 -4.75
CA ILE A 141 13.30 6.18 -5.88
C ILE A 141 14.68 6.63 -5.37
N ASN A 142 14.71 7.41 -4.28
CA ASN A 142 15.97 7.85 -3.68
C ASN A 142 16.82 6.67 -3.19
N GLU A 143 16.22 5.67 -2.55
CA GLU A 143 16.93 4.47 -2.10
C GLU A 143 17.52 3.69 -3.28
N ILE A 144 16.78 3.51 -4.37
CA ILE A 144 17.29 2.91 -5.61
C ILE A 144 18.48 3.71 -6.13
N TYR A 145 18.33 5.04 -6.24
CA TYR A 145 19.38 5.92 -6.74
C TYR A 145 20.66 5.85 -5.90
N GLN A 146 20.53 5.85 -4.57
CA GLN A 146 21.68 5.82 -3.65
C GLN A 146 22.36 4.45 -3.57
N THR A 147 21.65 3.37 -3.82
CA THR A 147 22.15 2.00 -3.61
C THR A 147 22.42 1.22 -4.89
N THR A 148 22.06 1.75 -6.06
CA THR A 148 22.35 1.13 -7.36
C THR A 148 23.62 1.71 -7.92
N TRP A 149 24.61 0.84 -8.17
CA TRP A 149 25.84 1.26 -8.83
C TRP A 149 25.56 1.71 -10.26
N TYR A 150 26.12 2.83 -10.64
CA TYR A 150 26.04 3.38 -11.99
C TYR A 150 27.40 3.93 -12.43
N ASP A 151 27.85 3.58 -13.63
CA ASP A 151 29.06 4.13 -14.21
C ASP A 151 28.79 5.50 -14.84
N MET A 152 29.21 6.55 -14.15
CA MET A 152 29.01 7.93 -14.57
C MET A 152 29.65 8.25 -15.92
N SER A 153 30.70 7.51 -16.34
CA SER A 153 31.34 7.71 -17.64
C SER A 153 30.47 7.30 -18.82
N ARG A 154 29.44 6.52 -18.56
CA ARG A 154 28.49 6.00 -19.56
C ARG A 154 27.17 6.79 -19.65
N ILE A 155 27.13 7.98 -19.07
CA ILE A 155 25.97 8.88 -19.22
C ILE A 155 25.80 9.25 -20.69
N GLY A 156 24.60 9.00 -21.24
CA GLY A 156 24.25 9.29 -22.62
C GLY A 156 24.51 8.16 -23.61
N GLU A 157 25.12 7.04 -23.18
CA GLU A 157 25.18 5.84 -24.02
C GLU A 157 23.80 5.13 -24.06
N PRO A 158 23.39 4.61 -25.24
CA PRO A 158 22.18 3.77 -25.32
C PRO A 158 22.33 2.54 -24.41
N GLN A 159 21.29 2.27 -23.62
CA GLN A 159 21.25 1.02 -22.84
C GLN A 159 21.03 -0.17 -23.80
N PRO A 160 21.68 -1.33 -23.58
CA PRO A 160 21.48 -2.51 -24.41
C PRO A 160 20.09 -3.11 -24.33
#